data_98453c174a6d45e6f0332f90f7fbbf33
#
_entry.id   98453c174a6d45e6f0332f90f7fbbf33
#
_cell.length_a   1.000
_cell.length_b   1.000
_cell.length_c   1.000
_cell.angle_alpha   90.00
_cell.angle_beta   90.00
_cell.angle_gamma   90.00
#
_symmetry.space_group_name_H-M   'P 1'
#
loop_
_entity.id
_entity.type
_entity.pdbx_description
1 polymer ?
#
loop_
_entity_poly.entity_id
_entity_poly.type
_entity_poly.pdbx_seq_one_letter_code
_entity_poly.pdbx_strand_id
1 'polypeptide(L)'
;MASKLSSLEVTIMAMGEYQFILFPTGNIPSISEDGIEFVGDNKYNFHHAVEVLQMSPHIKNDPTSKSWKTFDDECYFLYFDGKYKVEIELNSGSISEEADDISIRTKIYRDEGNVIEALRICQVLCDSLNLKCWDIKLRKIIDLDNVSNVAATIDQYSKLRNKS
;
A
#
# COMPACT_ATOMS: atom_id res chain seq x y z
N MET A 1 4.05 3.02 17.51
CA MET A 1 3.60 1.64 17.59
C MET A 1 3.46 1.07 16.19
N ALA A 2 3.97 -0.14 15.94
CA ALA A 2 3.89 -0.73 14.62
C ALA A 2 2.44 -1.00 14.20
N SER A 3 2.14 -0.80 12.92
CA SER A 3 0.84 -1.14 12.36
C SER A 3 0.63 -2.64 12.32
N LYS A 4 -0.57 -3.10 12.64
CA LYS A 4 -0.91 -4.51 12.63
C LYS A 4 -2.29 -4.72 12.03
N LEU A 5 -2.35 -5.56 11.00
CA LEU A 5 -3.60 -6.00 10.39
C LEU A 5 -3.93 -7.41 10.88
N SER A 6 -5.18 -7.66 11.25
CA SER A 6 -5.62 -9.01 11.61
C SER A 6 -5.64 -9.90 10.36
N SER A 7 -5.56 -11.22 10.55
CA SER A 7 -5.67 -12.18 9.46
C SER A 7 -6.99 -12.05 8.70
N LEU A 8 -8.09 -11.78 9.43
CA LEU A 8 -9.40 -11.60 8.83
C LEU A 8 -9.45 -10.33 7.98
N GLU A 9 -8.91 -9.22 8.46
CA GLU A 9 -8.86 -7.96 7.72
C GLU A 9 -8.06 -8.11 6.44
N VAL A 10 -6.90 -8.74 6.50
CA VAL A 10 -6.07 -9.00 5.32
C VAL A 10 -6.83 -9.87 4.31
N THR A 11 -7.51 -10.91 4.76
CA THR A 11 -8.28 -11.81 3.89
C THR A 11 -9.41 -11.05 3.19
N ILE A 12 -10.20 -10.27 3.93
CA ILE A 12 -11.32 -9.50 3.38
C ILE A 12 -10.81 -8.47 2.37
N MET A 13 -9.79 -7.70 2.74
CA MET A 13 -9.22 -6.65 1.87
C MET A 13 -8.56 -7.23 0.62
N ALA A 14 -8.04 -8.47 0.69
CA ALA A 14 -7.36 -9.11 -0.42
C ALA A 14 -8.31 -9.79 -1.42
N MET A 15 -9.58 -9.99 -1.04
CA MET A 15 -10.58 -10.60 -1.95
C MET A 15 -10.96 -9.60 -3.04
N GLY A 16 -10.53 -9.90 -4.29
CA GLY A 16 -10.76 -9.01 -5.42
C GLY A 16 -9.87 -7.78 -5.43
N GLU A 17 -8.93 -7.67 -4.51
CA GLU A 17 -7.96 -6.57 -4.44
C GLU A 17 -6.54 -7.10 -4.36
N TYR A 18 -5.58 -6.27 -4.81
CA TYR A 18 -4.16 -6.48 -4.60
C TYR A 18 -3.63 -5.40 -3.68
N GLN A 19 -2.85 -5.79 -2.67
CA GLN A 19 -2.43 -4.85 -1.63
C GLN A 19 -0.94 -4.96 -1.33
N PHE A 20 -0.35 -3.78 -1.11
CA PHE A 20 1.01 -3.62 -0.60
C PHE A 20 0.96 -2.84 0.70
N ILE A 21 1.89 -3.14 1.60
CA ILE A 21 2.13 -2.32 2.78
C ILE A 21 3.54 -1.77 2.67
N LEU A 22 3.66 -0.44 2.73
CA LEU A 22 4.95 0.23 2.78
C LEU A 22 5.28 0.51 4.24
N PHE A 23 6.52 0.23 4.63
CA PHE A 23 6.97 0.36 6.01
C PHE A 23 8.39 0.89 6.07
N PRO A 24 8.80 1.56 7.17
CA PRO A 24 10.11 2.16 7.27
C PRO A 24 11.24 1.13 7.14
N THR A 25 12.25 1.48 6.36
CA THR A 25 13.46 0.67 6.22
C THR A 25 14.08 0.45 7.61
N GLY A 26 14.47 -0.78 7.90
CA GLY A 26 15.01 -1.17 9.20
C GLY A 26 13.99 -1.82 10.12
N ASN A 27 12.70 -1.58 9.93
CA ASN A 27 11.67 -2.34 10.63
C ASN A 27 11.53 -3.72 9.98
N ILE A 28 11.09 -4.70 10.76
CA ILE A 28 11.10 -6.10 10.34
C ILE A 28 9.69 -6.67 10.32
N PRO A 29 9.25 -7.27 9.18
CA PRO A 29 7.97 -7.94 9.12
C PRO A 29 7.92 -9.12 10.07
N SER A 30 6.84 -9.23 10.83
CA SER A 30 6.57 -10.35 11.72
C SER A 30 5.17 -10.87 11.43
N ILE A 31 5.09 -12.10 10.94
CA ILE A 31 3.83 -12.74 10.58
C ILE A 31 3.39 -13.66 11.72
N SER A 32 2.12 -13.56 12.10
CA SER A 32 1.50 -14.41 13.10
C SER A 32 0.10 -14.83 12.63
N GLU A 33 -0.60 -15.62 13.44
CA GLU A 33 -1.99 -15.99 13.17
C GLU A 33 -2.90 -14.76 13.13
N ASP A 34 -2.55 -13.69 13.84
CA ASP A 34 -3.31 -12.45 13.91
C ASP A 34 -3.06 -11.48 12.75
N GLY A 35 -2.10 -11.79 11.88
CA GLY A 35 -1.76 -10.95 10.73
C GLY A 35 -0.29 -10.60 10.66
N ILE A 36 0.00 -9.40 10.13
CA ILE A 36 1.37 -8.92 9.95
C ILE A 36 1.61 -7.65 10.76
N GLU A 37 2.80 -7.57 11.35
CA GLU A 37 3.26 -6.40 12.09
C GLU A 37 4.69 -6.08 11.61
N PHE A 38 5.03 -4.79 11.55
CA PHE A 38 6.37 -4.34 11.18
C PHE A 38 7.07 -3.81 12.44
N VAL A 39 7.94 -4.64 13.01
CA VAL A 39 8.56 -4.40 14.31
C VAL A 39 9.78 -3.51 14.18
N GLY A 40 9.82 -2.44 14.96
CA GLY A 40 10.93 -1.49 15.00
C GLY A 40 10.47 -0.09 15.37
N ASP A 41 11.44 0.80 15.56
CA ASP A 41 11.19 2.17 16.00
C ASP A 41 11.31 3.20 14.88
N ASN A 42 11.54 2.75 13.64
CA ASN A 42 11.65 3.65 12.51
C ASN A 42 10.28 4.13 12.07
N LYS A 43 10.21 5.40 11.68
CA LYS A 43 8.99 6.09 11.27
C LYS A 43 9.23 6.85 9.99
N TYR A 44 8.16 7.29 9.32
CA TYR A 44 8.25 8.28 8.26
C TYR A 44 7.45 9.52 8.64
N ASN A 45 7.74 10.63 7.98
CA ASN A 45 7.04 11.89 8.23
C ASN A 45 5.73 11.91 7.45
N PHE A 46 4.59 11.99 8.16
CA PHE A 46 3.25 11.99 7.57
C PHE A 46 3.07 13.13 6.57
N HIS A 47 3.46 14.35 6.96
CA HIS A 47 3.25 15.53 6.12
C HIS A 47 4.11 15.48 4.86
N HIS A 48 5.31 14.91 4.95
CA HIS A 48 6.14 14.69 3.76
C HIS A 48 5.49 13.69 2.80
N ALA A 49 4.87 12.65 3.31
CA ALA A 49 4.12 11.70 2.47
C ALA A 49 2.99 12.42 1.72
N VAL A 50 2.23 13.29 2.42
CA VAL A 50 1.17 14.08 1.78
C VAL A 50 1.73 14.96 0.67
N GLU A 51 2.87 15.64 0.92
CA GLU A 51 3.52 16.48 -0.09
C GLU A 51 3.91 15.67 -1.33
N VAL A 52 4.48 14.47 -1.13
CA VAL A 52 4.86 13.58 -2.23
C VAL A 52 3.64 13.18 -3.05
N LEU A 53 2.54 12.81 -2.40
CA LEU A 53 1.30 12.44 -3.08
C LEU A 53 0.72 13.61 -3.86
N GLN A 54 0.78 14.82 -3.32
CA GLN A 54 0.26 16.03 -3.96
C GLN A 54 1.05 16.44 -5.22
N MET A 55 2.24 15.88 -5.44
CA MET A 55 3.02 16.14 -6.65
C MET A 55 2.42 15.48 -7.89
N SER A 56 1.56 14.47 -7.72
CA SER A 56 0.90 13.83 -8.84
C SER A 56 -0.43 14.53 -9.15
N PRO A 57 -0.69 14.90 -10.44
CA PRO A 57 -1.96 15.50 -10.81
C PRO A 57 -3.14 14.54 -10.73
N HIS A 58 -2.86 13.22 -10.66
CA HIS A 58 -3.88 12.19 -10.62
C HIS A 58 -4.20 11.69 -9.21
N ILE A 59 -3.48 12.17 -8.19
CA ILE A 59 -3.71 11.76 -6.80
C ILE A 59 -4.38 12.90 -6.04
N LYS A 60 -5.51 12.59 -5.41
CA LYS A 60 -6.28 13.56 -4.64
C LYS A 60 -6.67 12.97 -3.29
N ASN A 61 -6.76 13.82 -2.28
CA ASN A 61 -7.38 13.43 -1.02
C ASN A 61 -8.84 13.05 -1.30
N ASP A 62 -9.21 11.85 -0.92
CA ASP A 62 -10.56 11.33 -1.16
C ASP A 62 -11.07 10.57 0.07
N PRO A 63 -11.68 11.26 1.02
CA PRO A 63 -12.22 10.62 2.23
C PRO A 63 -13.27 9.55 1.95
N THR A 64 -13.90 9.56 0.77
CA THR A 64 -14.91 8.55 0.43
C THR A 64 -14.29 7.16 0.22
N SER A 65 -12.97 7.09 -0.03
CA SER A 65 -12.25 5.83 -0.19
C SER A 65 -11.91 5.14 1.13
N LYS A 66 -12.08 5.83 2.27
CA LYS A 66 -11.67 5.26 3.56
C LYS A 66 -12.52 4.05 3.95
N SER A 67 -11.85 3.02 4.48
CA SER A 67 -12.48 1.75 4.85
C SER A 67 -13.37 1.86 6.10
N TRP A 68 -13.01 2.76 7.02
CA TRP A 68 -13.69 2.90 8.30
C TRP A 68 -14.04 4.35 8.56
N LYS A 69 -15.29 4.61 8.98
CA LYS A 69 -15.77 5.98 9.25
C LYS A 69 -15.02 6.68 10.38
N THR A 70 -14.44 5.91 11.30
CA THR A 70 -13.70 6.44 12.45
C THR A 70 -12.28 6.89 12.11
N PHE A 71 -11.82 6.62 10.88
CA PHE A 71 -10.49 7.01 10.44
C PHE A 71 -10.48 8.47 9.98
N ASP A 72 -9.31 9.10 10.06
CA ASP A 72 -9.15 10.51 9.69
C ASP A 72 -9.21 10.70 8.18
N ASP A 73 -9.98 11.67 7.72
CA ASP A 73 -10.20 11.94 6.29
C ASP A 73 -8.91 12.28 5.55
N GLU A 74 -7.98 12.95 6.22
CA GLU A 74 -6.70 13.38 5.64
C GLU A 74 -5.73 12.24 5.35
N CYS A 75 -6.06 11.02 5.77
CA CYS A 75 -5.23 9.85 5.53
C CYS A 75 -5.51 9.15 4.21
N TYR A 76 -6.57 9.52 3.50
CA TYR A 76 -7.05 8.77 2.34
C TYR A 76 -6.86 9.55 1.04
N PHE A 77 -6.21 8.89 0.09
CA PHE A 77 -5.94 9.44 -1.22
C PHE A 77 -6.35 8.43 -2.29
N LEU A 78 -6.74 8.95 -3.44
CA LEU A 78 -7.10 8.14 -4.60
C LEU A 78 -6.30 8.60 -5.81
N TYR A 79 -5.59 7.66 -6.42
CA TYR A 79 -5.06 7.82 -7.77
C TYR A 79 -6.14 7.40 -8.76
N PHE A 80 -6.42 8.27 -9.72
CA PHE A 80 -7.31 7.96 -10.82
C PHE A 80 -6.89 8.76 -12.05
N ASP A 81 -6.64 8.06 -13.16
CA ASP A 81 -6.19 8.67 -14.40
C ASP A 81 -7.26 8.61 -15.52
N GLY A 82 -8.50 8.27 -15.15
CA GLY A 82 -9.59 8.06 -16.09
C GLY A 82 -9.82 6.58 -16.41
N LYS A 83 -8.88 5.70 -16.09
CA LYS A 83 -8.98 4.26 -16.33
C LYS A 83 -8.58 3.44 -15.12
N TYR A 84 -7.42 3.69 -14.55
CA TYR A 84 -6.88 2.91 -13.43
C TYR A 84 -7.03 3.65 -12.12
N LYS A 85 -7.26 2.88 -11.05
CA LYS A 85 -7.46 3.40 -9.70
C LYS A 85 -6.54 2.71 -8.71
N VAL A 86 -6.00 3.51 -7.79
CA VAL A 86 -5.21 2.99 -6.65
C VAL A 86 -5.62 3.77 -5.40
N GLU A 87 -5.98 3.06 -4.35
CA GLU A 87 -6.30 3.64 -3.05
C GLU A 87 -5.05 3.68 -2.18
N ILE A 88 -4.84 4.81 -1.52
CA ILE A 88 -3.67 5.06 -0.68
C ILE A 88 -4.16 5.47 0.70
N GLU A 89 -3.75 4.72 1.72
CA GLU A 89 -4.12 4.98 3.10
C GLU A 89 -2.87 5.19 3.94
N LEU A 90 -2.74 6.36 4.55
CA LEU A 90 -1.59 6.70 5.37
C LEU A 90 -1.83 6.30 6.83
N ASN A 91 -0.85 5.66 7.42
CA ASN A 91 -0.76 5.40 8.87
C ASN A 91 -2.01 4.74 9.46
N SER A 92 -2.57 3.75 8.76
CA SER A 92 -3.78 3.02 9.19
C SER A 92 -4.94 3.95 9.54
N GLY A 93 -5.04 5.09 8.85
CA GLY A 93 -6.12 6.04 9.01
C GLY A 93 -5.97 7.03 10.16
N SER A 94 -4.80 7.15 10.77
CA SER A 94 -4.56 8.07 11.88
C SER A 94 -3.52 9.12 11.52
N ILE A 95 -3.85 10.39 11.74
CA ILE A 95 -2.90 11.48 11.57
C ILE A 95 -1.86 11.41 12.69
N SER A 96 -0.58 11.46 12.33
CA SER A 96 0.51 11.51 13.29
C SER A 96 1.74 12.12 12.60
N GLU A 97 2.47 12.98 13.30
CA GLU A 97 3.70 13.53 12.74
C GLU A 97 4.67 12.43 12.33
N GLU A 98 4.84 11.42 13.19
CA GLU A 98 5.63 10.22 12.91
C GLU A 98 4.68 9.06 12.63
N ALA A 99 4.76 8.50 11.43
CA ALA A 99 3.83 7.50 10.95
C ALA A 99 4.49 6.14 10.74
N ASP A 100 3.69 5.07 10.77
CA ASP A 100 4.19 3.69 10.75
C ASP A 100 4.17 3.05 9.38
N ASP A 101 3.08 3.23 8.61
CA ASP A 101 2.89 2.48 7.38
C ASP A 101 2.05 3.23 6.36
N ILE A 102 2.02 2.69 5.13
CA ILE A 102 1.14 3.13 4.06
C ILE A 102 0.55 1.88 3.41
N SER A 103 -0.76 1.83 3.28
CA SER A 103 -1.45 0.78 2.54
C SER A 103 -1.73 1.25 1.12
N ILE A 104 -1.35 0.43 0.15
CA ILE A 104 -1.61 0.68 -1.27
C ILE A 104 -2.49 -0.46 -1.77
N ARG A 105 -3.71 -0.14 -2.20
CA ARG A 105 -4.68 -1.14 -2.65
C ARG A 105 -5.17 -0.81 -4.06
N THR A 106 -5.34 -1.84 -4.86
CA THR A 106 -5.96 -1.69 -6.17
C THR A 106 -6.82 -2.91 -6.47
N LYS A 107 -7.90 -2.70 -7.20
CA LYS A 107 -8.76 -3.80 -7.60
C LYS A 107 -8.12 -4.64 -8.69
N ILE A 108 -8.38 -5.94 -8.67
CA ILE A 108 -7.97 -6.83 -9.74
C ILE A 108 -8.88 -6.55 -10.94
N TYR A 109 -8.27 -6.08 -12.02
CA TYR A 109 -8.96 -5.57 -13.19
C TYR A 109 -8.63 -6.42 -14.42
N ARG A 110 -9.21 -6.07 -15.57
CA ARG A 110 -9.08 -6.84 -16.82
C ARG A 110 -7.67 -6.96 -17.36
N ASP A 111 -6.82 -5.99 -17.04
CA ASP A 111 -5.42 -5.96 -17.45
C ASP A 111 -4.53 -5.58 -16.26
N GLU A 112 -3.25 -5.47 -16.45
CA GLU A 112 -2.28 -5.20 -15.40
C GLU A 112 -2.13 -3.72 -15.06
N GLY A 113 -2.92 -2.82 -15.65
CA GLY A 113 -2.75 -1.38 -15.46
C GLY A 113 -2.88 -0.93 -14.03
N ASN A 114 -3.84 -1.47 -13.28
CA ASN A 114 -4.02 -1.12 -11.87
C ASN A 114 -2.78 -1.47 -11.04
N VAL A 115 -2.26 -2.68 -11.17
CA VAL A 115 -1.09 -3.10 -10.38
C VAL A 115 0.17 -2.38 -10.83
N ILE A 116 0.30 -2.05 -12.11
CA ILE A 116 1.44 -1.27 -12.62
C ILE A 116 1.43 0.12 -12.00
N GLU A 117 0.28 0.79 -11.96
CA GLU A 117 0.17 2.11 -11.33
C GLU A 117 0.40 2.03 -9.82
N ALA A 118 -0.09 0.98 -9.17
CA ALA A 118 0.16 0.76 -7.74
C ALA A 118 1.66 0.61 -7.46
N LEU A 119 2.37 -0.15 -8.29
CA LEU A 119 3.83 -0.33 -8.16
C LEU A 119 4.59 0.98 -8.37
N ARG A 120 4.15 1.83 -9.32
CA ARG A 120 4.76 3.15 -9.52
C ARG A 120 4.60 4.04 -8.29
N ILE A 121 3.42 4.04 -7.69
CA ILE A 121 3.16 4.80 -6.46
C ILE A 121 4.03 4.27 -5.32
N CYS A 122 4.11 2.94 -5.17
CA CYS A 122 5.00 2.32 -4.19
C CYS A 122 6.45 2.77 -4.38
N GLN A 123 6.93 2.79 -5.62
CA GLN A 123 8.32 3.21 -5.93
C GLN A 123 8.57 4.65 -5.50
N VAL A 124 7.68 5.56 -5.87
CA VAL A 124 7.83 6.98 -5.53
C VAL A 124 7.85 7.18 -4.02
N LEU A 125 6.93 6.55 -3.30
CA LEU A 125 6.84 6.68 -1.84
C LEU A 125 8.03 6.03 -1.14
N CYS A 126 8.45 4.85 -1.58
CA CYS A 126 9.60 4.16 -0.99
C CYS A 126 10.88 4.97 -1.18
N ASP A 127 11.10 5.53 -2.36
CA ASP A 127 12.29 6.35 -2.65
C ASP A 127 12.29 7.66 -1.87
N SER A 128 11.12 8.31 -1.76
CA SER A 128 11.00 9.62 -1.11
C SER A 128 11.04 9.54 0.41
N LEU A 129 10.55 8.45 0.99
CA LEU A 129 10.35 8.31 2.43
C LEU A 129 11.24 7.26 3.08
N ASN A 130 12.11 6.62 2.32
CA ASN A 130 12.95 5.52 2.78
C ASN A 130 12.12 4.37 3.36
N LEU A 131 11.22 3.84 2.53
CA LEU A 131 10.36 2.73 2.89
C LEU A 131 10.71 1.49 2.09
N LYS A 132 10.26 0.35 2.58
CA LYS A 132 10.28 -0.93 1.88
C LYS A 132 8.85 -1.36 1.56
N CYS A 133 8.70 -2.24 0.58
CA CYS A 133 7.41 -2.68 0.08
C CYS A 133 7.17 -4.14 0.43
N TRP A 134 6.07 -4.40 1.14
CA TRP A 134 5.59 -5.75 1.43
C TRP A 134 4.44 -6.09 0.49
N ASP A 135 4.60 -7.17 -0.26
CA ASP A 135 3.54 -7.71 -1.11
C ASP A 135 2.72 -8.71 -0.29
N ILE A 136 1.46 -8.38 -0.01
CA ILE A 136 0.60 -9.22 0.84
C ILE A 136 0.34 -10.60 0.22
N LYS A 137 0.11 -10.66 -1.09
CA LYS A 137 -0.18 -11.93 -1.77
C LYS A 137 1.03 -12.84 -1.83
N LEU A 138 2.20 -12.29 -2.11
CA LEU A 138 3.45 -13.05 -2.16
C LEU A 138 4.04 -13.28 -0.77
N ARG A 139 3.59 -12.55 0.23
CA ARG A 139 4.02 -12.65 1.63
C ARG A 139 5.52 -12.45 1.77
N LYS A 140 6.04 -11.41 1.14
CA LYS A 140 7.47 -11.08 1.17
C LYS A 140 7.72 -9.61 0.84
N ILE A 141 8.91 -9.13 1.24
CA ILE A 141 9.42 -7.85 0.81
C ILE A 141 9.82 -7.97 -0.66
N ILE A 142 9.37 -7.02 -1.48
CA ILE A 142 9.78 -6.94 -2.88
C ILE A 142 10.70 -5.75 -3.07
N ASP A 143 11.76 -5.96 -3.85
CA ASP A 143 12.66 -4.91 -4.27
C ASP A 143 12.11 -4.29 -5.57
N LEU A 144 11.61 -3.05 -5.47
CA LEU A 144 10.97 -2.36 -6.60
C LEU A 144 11.97 -1.99 -7.71
N ASP A 145 13.26 -1.98 -7.41
CA ASP A 145 14.32 -1.77 -8.41
C ASP A 145 14.73 -3.05 -9.12
N ASN A 146 14.23 -4.20 -8.67
CA ASN A 146 14.55 -5.50 -9.24
C ASN A 146 13.45 -5.93 -10.21
N VAL A 147 13.79 -6.06 -11.49
CA VAL A 147 12.84 -6.41 -12.56
C VAL A 147 12.14 -7.75 -12.26
N SER A 148 12.87 -8.74 -11.75
CA SER A 148 12.30 -10.05 -11.43
C SER A 148 11.29 -9.99 -10.29
N ASN A 149 11.54 -9.17 -9.27
CA ASN A 149 10.59 -8.95 -8.16
C ASN A 149 9.30 -8.32 -8.67
N VAL A 150 9.42 -7.26 -9.46
CA VAL A 150 8.26 -6.57 -10.04
C VAL A 150 7.47 -7.51 -10.96
N ALA A 151 8.16 -8.27 -11.79
CA ALA A 151 7.52 -9.24 -12.68
C ALA A 151 6.78 -10.32 -11.90
N ALA A 152 7.31 -10.79 -10.76
CA ALA A 152 6.64 -11.78 -9.92
C ALA A 152 5.32 -11.25 -9.35
N THR A 153 5.28 -9.98 -8.93
CA THR A 153 4.05 -9.34 -8.46
C THR A 153 3.02 -9.23 -9.58
N ILE A 154 3.43 -8.77 -10.76
CA ILE A 154 2.53 -8.64 -11.91
C ILE A 154 1.99 -10.02 -12.32
N ASP A 155 2.84 -11.04 -12.31
CA ASP A 155 2.44 -12.41 -12.61
C ASP A 155 1.41 -12.94 -11.59
N GLN A 156 1.63 -12.68 -10.31
CA GLN A 156 0.67 -13.07 -9.26
C GLN A 156 -0.68 -12.38 -9.44
N TYR A 157 -0.67 -11.08 -9.76
CA TYR A 157 -1.88 -10.33 -10.08
C TYR A 157 -2.63 -10.97 -11.27
N SER A 158 -1.90 -11.31 -12.32
CA SER A 158 -2.48 -11.92 -13.51
C SER A 158 -3.10 -13.29 -13.22
N LYS A 159 -2.47 -14.10 -12.36
CA LYS A 159 -3.02 -15.37 -11.93
C LYS A 159 -4.34 -15.21 -11.18
N LEU A 160 -4.41 -14.21 -10.31
CA LEU A 160 -5.65 -13.92 -9.55
C LEU A 160 -6.75 -13.42 -10.49
N ARG A 161 -6.41 -12.59 -11.45
CA ARG A 161 -7.34 -12.10 -12.48
C ARG A 161 -7.96 -13.25 -13.27
N ASN A 162 -7.15 -14.24 -13.63
CA ASN A 162 -7.59 -15.37 -14.46
C ASN A 162 -8.45 -16.37 -13.71
N LYS A 163 -8.52 -16.28 -12.37
CA LYS A 163 -9.37 -17.15 -11.53
C LYS A 163 -10.76 -16.57 -11.28
N SER A 164 -10.98 -15.32 -11.61
CA SER A 164 -12.25 -14.63 -11.33
C SER A 164 -13.20 -14.65 -12.52
#